data_92e948412a9aefb17daddaca3484c86e
#
_entry.id   92e948412a9aefb17daddaca3484c86e
#
_cell.length_a   1.000
_cell.length_b   1.000
_cell.length_c   1.000
_cell.angle_alpha   90.00
_cell.angle_beta   90.00
_cell.angle_gamma   90.00
#
_symmetry.space_group_name_H-M   'P 1'
#
loop_
_entity.id
_entity.type
_entity.pdbx_description
1 polymer ?
#
loop_
_entity_poly.entity_id
_entity_poly.type
_entity_poly.pdbx_seq_one_letter_code
_entity_poly.pdbx_strand_id
1 'polypeptide(L)'
;MRKNQTPSFIAELPLVVNSHQERQLLLIFEISRKLYNAALGDGLKKVRLMKQSKAWQAARLMKPSADKTNAFKEIISLFSFTKNDTEKFLKECKNNSGWNNLIGSHIVQKIAELAFNACSNYCYGKKGKPRFKGSKRPIKSIVGKNNQTNIVWDSSTEKVKLGKIILSVIMPTIKQDNYLLEALISKTKYCRILWRKVKGKYRWYVQLTQEGFPPSKSKNYTQKGHKVGLD
;
A
#
# COMPACT_ATOMS: atom_id res chain seq x y z
N MET A 1 -22.01 12.07 -6.20
CA MET A 1 -21.94 10.89 -7.12
C MET A 1 -20.68 10.11 -6.81
N ARG A 2 -20.77 8.81 -6.50
CA ARG A 2 -19.60 7.92 -6.45
C ARG A 2 -19.10 7.78 -7.88
N LYS A 3 -17.83 8.15 -8.14
CA LYS A 3 -17.20 7.86 -9.43
C LYS A 3 -17.28 6.34 -9.63
N ASN A 4 -17.89 5.90 -10.73
CA ASN A 4 -17.87 4.50 -11.13
C ASN A 4 -16.42 4.07 -11.24
N GLN A 5 -15.96 3.32 -10.24
CA GLN A 5 -14.60 2.77 -10.27
C GLN A 5 -14.64 1.55 -11.19
N THR A 6 -13.83 1.59 -12.24
CA THR A 6 -13.62 0.43 -13.11
C THR A 6 -13.22 -0.77 -12.23
N PRO A 7 -13.87 -1.93 -12.37
CA PRO A 7 -13.47 -3.14 -11.67
C PRO A 7 -11.96 -3.40 -11.79
N SER A 8 -11.40 -4.10 -10.84
CA SER A 8 -9.98 -4.44 -10.89
C SER A 8 -9.72 -5.73 -10.14
N PHE A 9 -8.73 -6.47 -10.59
CA PHE A 9 -8.27 -7.71 -10.00
C PHE A 9 -6.74 -7.73 -9.88
N ILE A 10 -6.19 -8.73 -9.21
CA ILE A 10 -4.75 -8.82 -8.93
C ILE A 10 -4.17 -10.04 -9.65
N ALA A 11 -3.11 -9.80 -10.44
CA ALA A 11 -2.20 -10.81 -10.92
C ALA A 11 -0.90 -10.76 -10.12
N GLU A 12 -0.45 -11.88 -9.57
CA GLU A 12 0.77 -11.96 -8.77
C GLU A 12 1.82 -12.81 -9.49
N LEU A 13 3.03 -12.27 -9.61
CA LEU A 13 4.16 -12.90 -10.27
C LEU A 13 5.37 -12.96 -9.34
N PRO A 14 6.13 -14.08 -9.31
CA PRO A 14 7.38 -14.16 -8.59
C PRO A 14 8.47 -13.30 -9.28
N LEU A 15 9.36 -12.73 -8.47
CA LEU A 15 10.50 -11.95 -8.94
C LEU A 15 11.81 -12.72 -8.76
N VAL A 16 12.67 -12.64 -9.75
CA VAL A 16 14.07 -13.05 -9.62
C VAL A 16 14.85 -11.91 -9.01
N VAL A 17 15.42 -12.13 -7.84
CA VAL A 17 16.14 -11.10 -7.09
C VAL A 17 17.50 -11.65 -6.68
N ASN A 18 18.59 -11.01 -7.13
CA ASN A 18 19.93 -11.33 -6.70
C ASN A 18 20.29 -10.68 -5.35
N SER A 19 21.39 -11.06 -4.74
CA SER A 19 21.79 -10.57 -3.39
C SER A 19 22.02 -9.06 -3.33
N HIS A 20 22.46 -8.41 -4.43
CA HIS A 20 22.61 -6.96 -4.48
C HIS A 20 21.24 -6.26 -4.50
N GLN A 21 20.35 -6.71 -5.37
CA GLN A 21 18.98 -6.21 -5.47
C GLN A 21 18.20 -6.43 -4.17
N GLU A 22 18.38 -7.59 -3.51
CA GLU A 22 17.74 -7.88 -2.23
C GLU A 22 18.14 -6.87 -1.16
N ARG A 23 19.43 -6.55 -1.04
CA ARG A 23 19.91 -5.51 -0.12
C ARG A 23 19.29 -4.15 -0.39
N GLN A 24 19.19 -3.76 -1.68
CA GLN A 24 18.56 -2.51 -2.07
C GLN A 24 17.05 -2.48 -1.74
N LEU A 25 16.34 -3.57 -2.01
CA LEU A 25 14.93 -3.72 -1.67
C LEU A 25 14.72 -3.62 -0.17
N LEU A 26 15.48 -4.38 0.63
CA LEU A 26 15.39 -4.35 2.09
C LEU A 26 15.64 -2.95 2.65
N LEU A 27 16.58 -2.19 2.08
CA LEU A 27 16.82 -0.79 2.45
C LEU A 27 15.59 0.08 2.19
N ILE A 28 14.96 -0.05 1.01
CA ILE A 28 13.75 0.70 0.67
C ILE A 28 12.60 0.35 1.63
N PHE A 29 12.43 -0.92 1.98
CA PHE A 29 11.43 -1.36 2.94
C PHE A 29 11.70 -0.84 4.35
N GLU A 30 12.97 -0.76 4.77
CA GLU A 30 13.35 -0.19 6.06
C GLU A 30 13.10 1.32 6.10
N ILE A 31 13.44 2.06 5.05
CA ILE A 31 13.12 3.49 4.92
C ILE A 31 11.59 3.68 4.97
N SER A 32 10.85 2.85 4.25
CA SER A 32 9.37 2.88 4.25
C SER A 32 8.80 2.67 5.66
N ARG A 33 9.39 1.76 6.44
CA ARG A 33 9.02 1.50 7.83
C ARG A 33 9.27 2.72 8.72
N LYS A 34 10.45 3.33 8.59
CA LYS A 34 10.80 4.54 9.34
C LYS A 34 9.87 5.70 9.03
N LEU A 35 9.60 5.96 7.75
CA LEU A 35 8.66 6.99 7.32
C LEU A 35 7.23 6.72 7.81
N TYR A 36 6.75 5.48 7.71
CA TYR A 36 5.44 5.13 8.24
C TYR A 36 5.34 5.41 9.75
N ASN A 37 6.36 5.03 10.50
CA ASN A 37 6.38 5.23 11.95
C ASN A 37 6.45 6.73 12.31
N ALA A 38 7.21 7.52 11.57
CA ALA A 38 7.25 8.97 11.75
C ALA A 38 5.88 9.61 11.54
N ALA A 39 5.21 9.29 10.42
CA ALA A 39 3.86 9.77 10.12
C ALA A 39 2.82 9.28 11.14
N LEU A 40 2.93 8.03 11.59
CA LEU A 40 2.05 7.48 12.60
C LEU A 40 2.20 8.19 13.94
N GLY A 41 3.44 8.47 14.35
CA GLY A 41 3.75 9.19 15.59
C GLY A 41 3.20 10.62 15.58
N ASP A 42 3.45 11.37 14.50
CA ASP A 42 2.90 12.71 14.30
C ASP A 42 1.36 12.70 14.29
N GLY A 43 0.76 11.81 13.50
CA GLY A 43 -0.69 11.68 13.42
C GLY A 43 -1.35 11.31 14.76
N LEU A 44 -0.78 10.40 15.54
CA LEU A 44 -1.29 10.05 16.87
C LEU A 44 -1.16 11.20 17.87
N LYS A 45 -0.07 11.98 17.79
CA LYS A 45 0.11 13.21 18.60
C LYS A 45 -1.00 14.22 18.28
N LYS A 46 -1.24 14.49 16.99
CA LYS A 46 -2.30 15.40 16.54
C LYS A 46 -3.68 14.93 16.99
N VAL A 47 -4.02 13.64 16.81
CA VAL A 47 -5.29 13.06 17.29
C VAL A 47 -5.47 13.24 18.78
N ARG A 48 -4.42 13.04 19.58
CA ARG A 48 -4.48 13.25 21.03
C ARG A 48 -4.78 14.72 21.36
N LEU A 49 -4.04 15.66 20.77
CA LEU A 49 -4.23 17.09 21.01
C LEU A 49 -5.62 17.57 20.57
N MET A 50 -6.08 17.14 19.39
CA MET A 50 -7.43 17.42 18.92
C MET A 50 -8.49 16.99 19.93
N LYS A 51 -8.43 15.72 20.36
CA LYS A 51 -9.42 15.16 21.30
C LYS A 51 -9.41 15.83 22.68
N GLN A 52 -8.29 16.41 23.09
CA GLN A 52 -8.14 17.16 24.34
C GLN A 52 -8.62 18.62 24.20
N SER A 53 -8.78 19.15 22.99
CA SER A 53 -9.18 20.53 22.78
C SER A 53 -10.64 20.78 23.19
N LYS A 54 -10.90 21.97 23.76
CA LYS A 54 -12.27 22.42 24.09
C LYS A 54 -13.18 22.43 22.87
N ALA A 55 -12.64 22.84 21.70
CA ALA A 55 -13.38 22.87 20.45
C ALA A 55 -13.87 21.47 20.04
N TRP A 56 -13.02 20.43 20.15
CA TRP A 56 -13.42 19.04 19.86
C TRP A 56 -14.50 18.55 20.82
N GLN A 57 -14.36 18.84 22.11
CA GLN A 57 -15.36 18.44 23.12
C GLN A 57 -16.71 19.11 22.83
N ALA A 58 -16.71 20.42 22.52
CA ALA A 58 -17.93 21.16 22.15
C ALA A 58 -18.56 20.57 20.87
N ALA A 59 -17.77 20.37 19.81
CA ALA A 59 -18.27 19.81 18.55
C ALA A 59 -18.89 18.40 18.73
N ARG A 60 -18.38 17.59 19.64
CA ARG A 60 -18.97 16.27 19.93
C ARG A 60 -20.38 16.35 20.48
N LEU A 61 -20.67 17.35 21.31
CA LEU A 61 -21.98 17.55 21.95
C LEU A 61 -23.02 18.12 21.00
N MET A 62 -22.63 18.71 19.86
CA MET A 62 -23.56 19.24 18.87
C MET A 62 -24.43 18.13 18.26
N LYS A 63 -25.68 18.44 17.96
CA LYS A 63 -26.55 17.56 17.17
C LYS A 63 -26.01 17.39 15.76
N PRO A 64 -26.27 16.25 15.07
CA PRO A 64 -25.87 16.07 13.67
C PRO A 64 -26.41 17.20 12.78
N SER A 65 -25.51 17.99 12.21
CA SER A 65 -25.83 19.16 11.38
C SER A 65 -24.65 19.53 10.46
N ALA A 66 -24.88 20.47 9.56
CA ALA A 66 -23.83 21.08 8.75
C ALA A 66 -22.80 21.80 9.65
N ASP A 67 -23.28 22.52 10.69
CA ASP A 67 -22.42 23.25 11.63
C ASP A 67 -21.49 22.32 12.39
N LYS A 68 -21.98 21.18 12.88
CA LYS A 68 -21.13 20.13 13.48
C LYS A 68 -20.04 19.67 12.51
N THR A 69 -20.41 19.46 11.26
CA THR A 69 -19.46 19.01 10.22
C THR A 69 -18.41 20.09 9.97
N ASN A 70 -18.81 21.36 9.92
CA ASN A 70 -17.89 22.47 9.72
C ASN A 70 -16.97 22.68 10.93
N ALA A 71 -17.50 22.60 12.15
CA ALA A 71 -16.69 22.66 13.37
C ALA A 71 -15.57 21.59 13.37
N PHE A 72 -15.88 20.35 12.98
CA PHE A 72 -14.84 19.31 12.85
C PHE A 72 -13.84 19.61 11.74
N LYS A 73 -14.26 20.19 10.60
CA LYS A 73 -13.33 20.59 9.53
C LYS A 73 -12.36 21.68 10.00
N GLU A 74 -12.84 22.68 10.72
CA GLU A 74 -12.02 23.74 11.29
C GLU A 74 -10.99 23.20 12.28
N ILE A 75 -11.40 22.30 13.18
CA ILE A 75 -10.50 21.63 14.12
C ILE A 75 -9.43 20.83 13.37
N ILE A 76 -9.81 20.03 12.37
CA ILE A 76 -8.88 19.25 11.54
C ILE A 76 -7.86 20.18 10.88
N SER A 77 -8.31 21.32 10.36
CA SER A 77 -7.45 22.33 9.74
C SER A 77 -6.50 22.96 10.77
N LEU A 78 -7.01 23.37 11.92
CA LEU A 78 -6.23 23.98 13.01
C LEU A 78 -5.06 23.08 13.48
N PHE A 79 -5.30 21.76 13.57
CA PHE A 79 -4.28 20.81 13.98
C PHE A 79 -3.50 20.21 12.80
N SER A 80 -3.69 20.72 11.58
CA SER A 80 -3.06 20.18 10.35
C SER A 80 -3.16 18.66 10.25
N PHE A 81 -4.35 18.13 10.59
CA PHE A 81 -4.60 16.68 10.56
C PHE A 81 -5.27 16.29 9.23
N THR A 82 -4.59 16.52 8.13
CA THR A 82 -5.04 16.13 6.79
C THR A 82 -4.07 15.16 6.14
N LYS A 83 -4.53 14.48 5.08
CA LYS A 83 -3.68 13.65 4.24
C LYS A 83 -2.54 14.47 3.63
N ASN A 84 -2.84 15.68 3.14
CA ASN A 84 -1.85 16.56 2.51
C ASN A 84 -0.76 17.02 3.51
N ASP A 85 -1.13 17.34 4.74
CA ASP A 85 -0.16 17.71 5.78
C ASP A 85 0.74 16.53 6.15
N THR A 86 0.18 15.30 6.18
CA THR A 86 0.96 14.10 6.40
C THR A 86 1.95 13.84 5.24
N GLU A 87 1.53 14.10 4.00
CA GLU A 87 2.41 14.00 2.82
C GLU A 87 3.54 15.03 2.86
N LYS A 88 3.24 16.30 3.22
CA LYS A 88 4.24 17.37 3.40
C LYS A 88 5.25 16.99 4.48
N PHE A 89 4.78 16.57 5.65
CA PHE A 89 5.62 16.10 6.76
C PHE A 89 6.56 14.98 6.33
N LEU A 90 6.07 13.95 5.62
CA LEU A 90 6.93 12.86 5.16
C LEU A 90 7.92 13.29 4.05
N LYS A 91 7.56 14.28 3.22
CA LYS A 91 8.49 14.87 2.25
C LYS A 91 9.67 15.54 2.98
N GLU A 92 9.39 16.28 4.03
CA GLU A 92 10.42 16.91 4.88
C GLU A 92 11.29 15.85 5.59
N CYS A 93 10.67 14.83 6.20
CA CYS A 93 11.40 13.72 6.82
C CYS A 93 12.36 13.03 5.82
N LYS A 94 11.87 12.77 4.59
CA LYS A 94 12.67 12.17 3.52
C LYS A 94 13.87 13.05 3.16
N ASN A 95 13.65 14.36 2.98
CA ASN A 95 14.69 15.32 2.60
C ASN A 95 15.76 15.44 3.69
N ASN A 96 15.34 15.63 4.92
CA ASN A 96 16.21 15.82 6.07
C ASN A 96 17.04 14.56 6.41
N SER A 97 16.55 13.38 6.01
CA SER A 97 17.26 12.11 6.22
C SER A 97 18.19 11.72 5.05
N GLY A 98 18.30 12.52 4.02
CA GLY A 98 19.13 12.21 2.84
C GLY A 98 18.59 11.05 1.96
N TRP A 99 17.31 10.70 2.08
CA TRP A 99 16.73 9.55 1.35
C TRP A 99 16.15 9.91 -0.01
N ASN A 100 16.46 11.09 -0.53
CA ASN A 100 15.88 11.62 -1.77
C ASN A 100 16.08 10.71 -2.99
N ASN A 101 17.24 10.08 -3.08
CA ASN A 101 17.61 9.20 -4.17
C ASN A 101 17.33 7.71 -3.90
N LEU A 102 16.90 7.37 -2.68
CA LEU A 102 16.69 5.99 -2.25
C LEU A 102 15.24 5.54 -2.36
N ILE A 103 14.28 6.46 -2.20
CA ILE A 103 12.85 6.13 -2.27
C ILE A 103 12.07 7.16 -3.09
N GLY A 104 11.23 6.67 -3.99
CA GLY A 104 10.42 7.50 -4.88
C GLY A 104 9.30 8.26 -4.16
N SER A 105 9.01 9.48 -4.60
CA SER A 105 8.01 10.35 -3.95
C SER A 105 6.61 9.76 -3.92
N HIS A 106 6.18 9.05 -4.96
CA HIS A 106 4.85 8.42 -4.97
C HIS A 106 4.73 7.26 -3.95
N ILE A 107 5.83 6.55 -3.68
CA ILE A 107 5.86 5.55 -2.60
C ILE A 107 5.69 6.24 -1.25
N VAL A 108 6.37 7.37 -1.03
CA VAL A 108 6.25 8.17 0.20
C VAL A 108 4.81 8.68 0.38
N GLN A 109 4.16 9.15 -0.69
CA GLN A 109 2.75 9.54 -0.66
C GLN A 109 1.83 8.38 -0.25
N LYS A 110 2.08 7.16 -0.77
CA LYS A 110 1.30 5.97 -0.37
C LYS A 110 1.55 5.57 1.07
N ILE A 111 2.75 5.75 1.58
CA ILE A 111 3.07 5.54 3.01
C ILE A 111 2.34 6.57 3.89
N ALA A 112 2.33 7.84 3.48
CA ALA A 112 1.60 8.91 4.17
C ALA A 112 0.09 8.60 4.24
N GLU A 113 -0.51 8.22 3.10
CA GLU A 113 -1.91 7.82 3.02
C GLU A 113 -2.22 6.64 3.95
N LEU A 114 -1.36 5.63 4.00
CA LEU A 114 -1.53 4.45 4.87
C LEU A 114 -1.50 4.84 6.36
N ALA A 115 -0.55 5.69 6.76
CA ALA A 115 -0.42 6.16 8.14
C ALA A 115 -1.57 7.09 8.53
N PHE A 116 -1.92 8.05 7.66
CA PHE A 116 -3.06 8.94 7.87
C PHE A 116 -4.37 8.17 8.03
N ASN A 117 -4.65 7.20 7.15
CA ASN A 117 -5.86 6.39 7.24
C ASN A 117 -5.92 5.57 8.54
N ALA A 118 -4.77 5.08 9.03
CA ALA A 118 -4.71 4.39 10.31
C ALA A 118 -5.06 5.32 11.49
N CYS A 119 -4.49 6.54 11.50
CA CYS A 119 -4.79 7.55 12.52
C CYS A 119 -6.24 8.05 12.44
N SER A 120 -6.74 8.30 11.23
CA SER A 120 -8.11 8.75 10.98
C SER A 120 -9.14 7.71 11.44
N ASN A 121 -8.94 6.44 11.09
CA ASN A 121 -9.81 5.37 11.58
C ASN A 121 -9.83 5.25 13.11
N TYR A 122 -8.69 5.45 13.76
CA TYR A 122 -8.61 5.51 15.23
C TYR A 122 -9.26 6.78 15.79
N CYS A 123 -9.06 7.92 15.16
CA CYS A 123 -9.65 9.19 15.57
C CYS A 123 -11.18 9.11 15.66
N TYR A 124 -11.79 8.52 14.64
CA TYR A 124 -13.24 8.37 14.52
C TYR A 124 -13.81 7.07 15.12
N GLY A 125 -13.02 6.32 15.88
CA GLY A 125 -13.48 5.10 16.56
C GLY A 125 -13.79 3.90 15.65
N LYS A 126 -13.42 3.97 14.37
CA LYS A 126 -13.65 2.87 13.40
C LYS A 126 -12.72 1.69 13.63
N LYS A 127 -11.54 1.93 14.19
CA LYS A 127 -10.53 0.91 14.52
C LYS A 127 -9.81 1.26 15.81
N GLY A 128 -9.22 0.26 16.46
CA GLY A 128 -8.36 0.45 17.62
C GLY A 128 -7.10 1.25 17.31
N LYS A 129 -6.35 1.63 18.35
CA LYS A 129 -5.11 2.41 18.23
C LYS A 129 -4.10 1.67 17.35
N PRO A 130 -3.61 2.29 16.27
CA PRO A 130 -2.64 1.66 15.38
C PRO A 130 -1.30 1.48 16.08
N ARG A 131 -0.57 0.42 15.70
CA ARG A 131 0.72 0.06 16.29
C ARG A 131 1.86 0.41 15.34
N PHE A 132 2.98 0.83 15.90
CA PHE A 132 4.21 1.04 15.15
C PHE A 132 4.69 -0.26 14.48
N LYS A 133 5.35 -0.10 13.36
CA LYS A 133 5.98 -1.20 12.62
C LYS A 133 7.37 -1.49 13.18
N GLY A 134 7.64 -2.74 13.52
CA GLY A 134 8.92 -3.20 14.05
C GLY A 134 9.34 -4.52 13.40
N SER A 135 10.38 -5.17 13.92
CA SER A 135 10.89 -6.45 13.43
C SER A 135 9.83 -7.54 13.38
N LYS A 136 9.00 -7.64 14.42
CA LYS A 136 7.88 -8.60 14.49
C LYS A 136 6.69 -8.22 13.60
N ARG A 137 6.60 -6.97 13.16
CA ARG A 137 5.50 -6.44 12.32
C ARG A 137 6.06 -5.51 11.24
N PRO A 138 6.90 -6.00 10.35
CA PRO A 138 7.53 -5.19 9.31
C PRO A 138 6.49 -4.73 8.27
N ILE A 139 6.88 -3.75 7.46
CA ILE A 139 6.20 -3.49 6.19
C ILE A 139 6.57 -4.62 5.25
N LYS A 140 5.56 -5.32 4.73
CA LYS A 140 5.75 -6.46 3.81
C LYS A 140 5.46 -6.10 2.35
N SER A 141 4.94 -4.91 2.08
CA SER A 141 4.64 -4.46 0.71
C SER A 141 4.79 -2.95 0.58
N ILE A 142 5.24 -2.52 -0.59
CA ILE A 142 5.25 -1.13 -1.04
C ILE A 142 4.39 -1.01 -2.31
N VAL A 143 3.66 0.09 -2.44
CA VAL A 143 2.67 0.27 -3.50
C VAL A 143 3.03 1.49 -4.33
N GLY A 144 2.99 1.35 -5.65
CA GLY A 144 3.05 2.46 -6.61
C GLY A 144 1.73 3.20 -6.69
N LYS A 145 1.74 4.42 -7.22
CA LYS A 145 0.53 5.21 -7.43
C LYS A 145 -0.16 4.87 -8.75
N ASN A 146 0.63 4.63 -9.76
CA ASN A 146 0.23 4.23 -11.12
C ASN A 146 1.33 3.36 -11.74
N ASN A 147 1.10 2.83 -12.95
CA ASN A 147 2.10 2.03 -13.68
C ASN A 147 3.08 2.87 -14.52
N GLN A 148 3.19 4.18 -14.29
CA GLN A 148 4.09 5.07 -15.03
C GLN A 148 5.27 5.55 -14.19
N THR A 149 5.17 5.48 -12.87
CA THR A 149 6.13 6.10 -11.96
C THR A 149 6.46 5.22 -10.77
N ASN A 150 7.73 5.23 -10.38
CA ASN A 150 8.35 4.55 -9.23
C ASN A 150 8.32 3.02 -9.30
N ILE A 151 7.16 2.38 -9.40
CA ILE A 151 7.03 0.94 -9.59
C ILE A 151 6.29 0.75 -10.91
N VAL A 152 6.98 0.27 -11.93
CA VAL A 152 6.46 0.14 -13.29
C VAL A 152 6.63 -1.29 -13.76
N TRP A 153 5.54 -1.89 -14.19
CA TRP A 153 5.54 -3.15 -14.95
C TRP A 153 5.65 -2.84 -16.44
N ASP A 154 6.61 -3.44 -17.07
CA ASP A 154 6.85 -3.37 -18.51
C ASP A 154 6.59 -4.77 -19.11
N SER A 155 5.45 -4.91 -19.79
CA SER A 155 5.02 -6.19 -20.37
C SER A 155 5.88 -6.59 -21.58
N SER A 156 6.51 -5.64 -22.26
CA SER A 156 7.33 -5.94 -23.45
C SER A 156 8.67 -6.57 -23.08
N THR A 157 9.24 -6.19 -21.94
CA THR A 157 10.49 -6.71 -21.42
C THR A 157 10.33 -7.71 -20.29
N GLU A 158 9.08 -7.95 -19.81
CA GLU A 158 8.75 -8.81 -18.67
C GLU A 158 9.51 -8.43 -17.38
N LYS A 159 9.70 -7.13 -17.17
CA LYS A 159 10.48 -6.59 -16.05
C LYS A 159 9.67 -5.61 -15.22
N VAL A 160 10.01 -5.56 -13.94
CA VAL A 160 9.51 -4.55 -13.01
C VAL A 160 10.63 -3.57 -12.68
N LYS A 161 10.37 -2.29 -12.89
CA LYS A 161 11.30 -1.21 -12.53
C LYS A 161 10.86 -0.61 -11.19
N LEU A 162 11.78 -0.53 -10.21
CA LEU A 162 11.60 0.22 -8.97
C LEU A 162 12.71 1.28 -8.88
N GLY A 163 12.41 2.48 -9.33
CA GLY A 163 13.44 3.50 -9.50
C GLY A 163 14.55 3.02 -10.45
N LYS A 164 15.77 2.87 -9.93
CA LYS A 164 16.93 2.34 -10.69
C LYS A 164 17.06 0.81 -10.66
N ILE A 165 16.27 0.13 -9.82
CA ILE A 165 16.32 -1.33 -9.69
C ILE A 165 15.44 -1.94 -10.77
N ILE A 166 16.00 -2.86 -11.56
CA ILE A 166 15.28 -3.61 -12.59
C ILE A 166 15.21 -5.07 -12.14
N LEU A 167 13.99 -5.59 -12.00
CA LEU A 167 13.74 -6.94 -11.51
C LEU A 167 13.10 -7.78 -12.62
N SER A 168 13.68 -8.94 -12.89
CA SER A 168 13.09 -9.91 -13.82
C SER A 168 11.93 -10.66 -13.14
N VAL A 169 10.92 -10.97 -13.93
CA VAL A 169 9.75 -11.71 -13.49
C VAL A 169 9.86 -13.17 -13.97
N ILE A 170 9.41 -14.10 -13.13
CA ILE A 170 9.23 -15.49 -13.55
C ILE A 170 7.85 -15.59 -14.19
N MET A 171 7.82 -15.69 -15.51
CA MET A 171 6.58 -15.83 -16.27
C MET A 171 6.07 -17.27 -16.20
N PRO A 172 4.75 -17.47 -16.04
CA PRO A 172 4.15 -18.80 -16.15
C PRO A 172 4.18 -19.29 -17.60
N THR A 173 4.25 -20.60 -17.76
CA THR A 173 4.02 -21.24 -19.07
C THR A 173 2.52 -21.53 -19.23
N ILE A 174 2.04 -21.63 -20.48
CA ILE A 174 0.63 -21.96 -20.80
C ILE A 174 0.16 -23.22 -20.05
N LYS A 175 1.04 -24.24 -19.97
CA LYS A 175 0.74 -25.49 -19.25
C LYS A 175 0.63 -25.32 -17.73
N GLN A 176 1.27 -24.28 -17.17
CA GLN A 176 1.29 -24.04 -15.71
C GLN A 176 0.15 -23.16 -15.24
N ASP A 177 -0.11 -22.05 -15.95
CA ASP A 177 -1.14 -21.10 -15.52
C ASP A 177 -1.63 -20.21 -16.67
N ASN A 178 -2.58 -20.73 -17.45
CA ASN A 178 -3.21 -19.97 -18.54
C ASN A 178 -4.01 -18.77 -18.00
N TYR A 179 -4.62 -18.89 -16.82
CA TYR A 179 -5.35 -17.79 -16.17
C TYR A 179 -4.44 -16.58 -15.95
N LEU A 180 -3.22 -16.81 -15.48
CA LEU A 180 -2.28 -15.72 -15.20
C LEU A 180 -1.80 -15.04 -16.49
N LEU A 181 -1.58 -15.82 -17.55
CA LEU A 181 -1.22 -15.26 -18.87
C LEU A 181 -2.35 -14.38 -19.43
N GLU A 182 -3.58 -14.85 -19.39
CA GLU A 182 -4.75 -14.05 -19.78
C GLU A 182 -4.91 -12.80 -18.92
N ALA A 183 -4.67 -12.92 -17.61
CA ALA A 183 -4.72 -11.78 -16.68
C ALA A 183 -3.71 -10.68 -17.05
N LEU A 184 -2.55 -11.04 -17.61
CA LEU A 184 -1.49 -10.09 -18.00
C LEU A 184 -1.81 -9.28 -19.27
N ILE A 185 -2.80 -9.68 -20.06
CA ILE A 185 -3.28 -8.93 -21.24
C ILE A 185 -3.98 -7.64 -20.80
N SER A 186 -4.60 -7.64 -19.60
CA SER A 186 -5.32 -6.48 -19.08
C SER A 186 -4.37 -5.33 -18.74
N LYS A 187 -4.88 -4.11 -18.86
CA LYS A 187 -4.11 -2.90 -18.52
C LYS A 187 -3.76 -2.83 -17.04
N THR A 188 -2.49 -2.66 -16.73
CA THR A 188 -2.01 -2.49 -15.35
C THR A 188 -2.26 -1.07 -14.85
N LYS A 189 -3.05 -0.92 -13.79
CA LYS A 189 -3.31 0.37 -13.12
C LYS A 189 -2.14 0.80 -12.27
N TYR A 190 -1.62 -0.08 -11.43
CA TYR A 190 -0.46 0.12 -10.57
C TYR A 190 0.12 -1.20 -10.09
N CYS A 191 1.34 -1.15 -9.60
CA CYS A 191 2.06 -2.31 -9.10
C CYS A 191 2.33 -2.21 -7.60
N ARG A 192 2.47 -3.37 -6.98
CA ARG A 192 2.93 -3.52 -5.59
C ARG A 192 4.05 -4.54 -5.55
N ILE A 193 5.17 -4.21 -4.92
CA ILE A 193 6.22 -5.16 -4.62
C ILE A 193 6.05 -5.63 -3.18
N LEU A 194 6.13 -6.94 -2.98
CA LEU A 194 6.00 -7.53 -1.66
C LEU A 194 6.98 -8.69 -1.47
N TRP A 195 7.21 -9.03 -0.21
CA TRP A 195 8.01 -10.18 0.15
C TRP A 195 7.29 -11.08 1.15
N ARG A 196 7.64 -12.36 1.09
CA ARG A 196 7.25 -13.37 2.08
C ARG A 196 8.50 -14.07 2.57
N LYS A 197 8.52 -14.45 3.83
CA LYS A 197 9.61 -15.28 4.38
C LYS A 197 9.17 -16.73 4.36
N VAL A 198 9.84 -17.54 3.53
CA VAL A 198 9.54 -18.96 3.36
C VAL A 198 10.80 -19.75 3.69
N LYS A 199 10.73 -20.64 4.68
CA LYS A 199 11.88 -21.43 5.17
C LYS A 199 13.11 -20.56 5.44
N GLY A 200 12.92 -19.43 6.12
CA GLY A 200 13.99 -18.51 6.49
C GLY A 200 14.46 -17.53 5.39
N LYS A 201 14.15 -17.78 4.12
CA LYS A 201 14.59 -16.98 2.96
C LYS A 201 13.49 -16.02 2.50
N TYR A 202 13.88 -14.85 1.98
CA TYR A 202 12.96 -13.91 1.34
C TYR A 202 12.55 -14.44 -0.03
N ARG A 203 11.26 -14.38 -0.32
CA ARG A 203 10.66 -14.60 -1.64
C ARG A 203 9.96 -13.33 -2.05
N TRP A 204 10.31 -12.80 -3.21
CA TRP A 204 9.84 -11.54 -3.73
C TRP A 204 8.78 -11.74 -4.79
N TYR A 205 7.78 -10.88 -4.78
CA TYR A 205 6.65 -10.93 -5.71
C TYR A 205 6.28 -9.53 -6.16
N VAL A 206 5.73 -9.43 -7.35
CA VAL A 206 4.99 -8.27 -7.80
C VAL A 206 3.51 -8.62 -7.90
N GLN A 207 2.66 -7.76 -7.39
CA GLN A 207 1.21 -7.78 -7.63
C GLN A 207 0.88 -6.65 -8.59
N LEU A 208 0.31 -7.01 -9.73
CA LEU A 208 -0.19 -6.11 -10.73
C LEU A 208 -1.70 -5.94 -10.49
N THR A 209 -2.14 -4.72 -10.26
CA THR A 209 -3.57 -4.43 -10.20
C THR A 209 -4.03 -4.13 -11.61
N GLN A 210 -4.74 -5.10 -12.18
CA GLN A 210 -5.24 -5.08 -13.55
C GLN A 210 -6.63 -4.44 -13.63
N GLU A 211 -6.93 -3.80 -14.74
CA GLU A 211 -8.22 -3.20 -15.03
C GLU A 211 -9.19 -4.24 -15.59
N GLY A 212 -10.44 -4.20 -15.15
CA GLY A 212 -11.49 -5.11 -15.63
C GLY A 212 -11.81 -6.24 -14.65
N PHE A 213 -12.42 -7.29 -15.18
CA PHE A 213 -12.77 -8.50 -14.45
C PHE A 213 -11.68 -9.57 -14.62
N PRO A 214 -11.47 -10.43 -13.61
CA PRO A 214 -10.51 -11.52 -13.75
C PRO A 214 -10.96 -12.49 -14.84
N PRO A 215 -10.02 -13.12 -15.57
CA PRO A 215 -10.34 -14.22 -16.47
C PRO A 215 -11.10 -15.33 -15.73
N SER A 216 -11.92 -16.07 -16.46
CA SER A 216 -12.57 -17.26 -15.88
C SER A 216 -11.52 -18.33 -15.63
N LYS A 217 -11.46 -18.85 -14.40
CA LYS A 217 -10.66 -20.05 -14.13
C LYS A 217 -11.31 -21.20 -14.87
N SER A 218 -10.55 -21.90 -15.71
CA SER A 218 -10.96 -23.21 -16.19
C SER A 218 -11.26 -24.06 -14.95
N LYS A 219 -12.51 -24.54 -14.83
CA LYS A 219 -12.84 -25.48 -13.76
C LYS A 219 -11.93 -26.69 -13.97
N ASN A 220 -11.06 -26.96 -13.01
CA ASN A 220 -10.40 -28.27 -12.97
C ASN A 220 -11.52 -29.29 -12.97
N TYR A 221 -11.64 -30.04 -14.06
CA TYR A 221 -12.57 -31.17 -14.12
C TYR A 221 -12.09 -32.15 -13.05
N THR A 222 -12.74 -32.11 -11.91
CA THR A 222 -12.63 -33.19 -10.93
C THR A 222 -13.09 -34.46 -11.64
N GLN A 223 -12.20 -35.44 -11.81
CA GLN A 223 -12.62 -36.77 -12.25
C GLN A 223 -13.80 -37.19 -11.37
N LYS A 224 -14.91 -37.61 -12.02
CA LYS A 224 -16.06 -38.15 -11.31
C LYS A 224 -15.60 -39.18 -10.30
N GLY A 225 -15.80 -38.95 -9.02
CA GLY A 225 -15.47 -39.88 -7.96
C GLY A 225 -14.50 -39.42 -6.88
N HIS A 226 -13.78 -38.30 -7.06
CA HIS A 226 -12.94 -37.74 -6.00
C HIS A 226 -13.78 -36.88 -5.03
N LYS A 227 -14.04 -37.37 -3.83
CA LYS A 227 -14.53 -36.61 -2.70
C LYS A 227 -13.32 -35.89 -2.08
N VAL A 228 -13.28 -34.55 -2.16
CA VAL A 228 -12.34 -33.73 -1.38
C VAL A 228 -12.96 -33.53 -0.02
N GLY A 229 -12.40 -34.19 1.00
CA GLY A 229 -12.70 -33.90 2.39
C GLY A 229 -12.16 -32.51 2.74
N LEU A 230 -13.00 -31.64 3.26
CA LEU A 230 -12.58 -30.41 3.95
C LEU A 230 -12.42 -30.82 5.43
N ASP A 231 -11.17 -30.89 5.89
CA ASP A 231 -10.83 -30.95 7.30
C ASP A 231 -10.78 -29.54 7.88
#